data_2a06e38fb903528f1fe4d81e42d60bc7
#
_entry.id   2a06e38fb903528f1fe4d81e42d60bc7
#
_cell.length_a   1.000
_cell.length_b   1.000
_cell.length_c   1.000
_cell.angle_alpha   90.00
_cell.angle_beta   90.00
_cell.angle_gamma   90.00
#
_symmetry.space_group_name_H-M   'P 1'
#
loop_
_entity.id
_entity.type
_entity.pdbx_description
1 polymer ?
#
loop_
_entity_poly.entity_id
_entity_poly.type
_entity_poly.pdbx_seq_one_letter_code
_entity_poly.pdbx_strand_id
1 'polypeptide(L)'
;MDTVEFPSRWRIEEARIPTLTSEFCKAKNLIKNFLPQTSESIDKLIFSYLFANRSGYEGGSVSSRIGMIWLNPTETWSTYLWAENIVHEFIHNALFLEDMIHQVFPFGADIMAEESALRISAIRKTRRGYDKSFHSAFVSLGIINFYQAIGKAERAEKLIVPLVHCVEDLTRNERVLSAHGRALLVELAEKTINVAQQLQETA
;
A
#
# COMPACT_ATOMS: atom_id res chain seq x y z
N MET A 1 0.99 -22.62 23.26
CA MET A 1 1.10 -21.31 22.57
C MET A 1 2.58 -21.13 22.29
N ASP A 2 3.01 -21.44 21.07
CA ASP A 2 4.40 -21.24 20.71
C ASP A 2 4.64 -19.73 20.61
N THR A 3 5.44 -19.22 21.53
CA THR A 3 5.93 -17.83 21.48
C THR A 3 6.84 -17.73 20.26
N VAL A 4 6.40 -17.03 19.22
CA VAL A 4 7.25 -16.68 18.09
C VAL A 4 8.31 -15.71 18.62
N GLU A 5 9.49 -16.24 18.94
CA GLU A 5 10.64 -15.40 19.29
C GLU A 5 11.12 -14.67 18.03
N PHE A 6 10.90 -13.36 18.00
CA PHE A 6 11.51 -12.52 16.97
C PHE A 6 13.04 -12.54 17.13
N PRO A 7 13.82 -12.70 16.05
CA PRO A 7 15.25 -12.60 16.12
C PRO A 7 15.68 -11.30 16.82
N SER A 8 16.62 -11.39 17.75
CA SER A 8 17.08 -10.22 18.54
C SER A 8 17.53 -9.05 17.66
N ARG A 9 18.08 -9.34 16.47
CA ARG A 9 18.47 -8.35 15.46
C ARG A 9 17.30 -7.52 14.87
N TRP A 10 16.06 -7.92 15.10
CA TRP A 10 14.88 -7.18 14.64
C TRP A 10 14.29 -6.30 15.73
N ARG A 11 14.80 -6.38 16.94
CA ARG A 11 14.33 -5.55 18.06
C ARG A 11 14.77 -4.12 17.86
N ILE A 12 13.86 -3.21 18.18
CA ILE A 12 14.15 -1.78 18.29
C ILE A 12 14.79 -1.53 19.65
N GLU A 13 15.81 -0.69 19.69
CA GLU A 13 16.40 -0.23 20.94
C GLU A 13 15.37 0.55 21.76
N GLU A 14 15.24 0.23 23.04
CA GLU A 14 14.26 0.85 23.94
C GLU A 14 14.36 2.38 23.98
N ALA A 15 15.58 2.91 23.91
CA ALA A 15 15.82 4.36 23.88
C ALA A 15 15.18 5.07 22.68
N ARG A 16 14.89 4.36 21.58
CA ARG A 16 14.23 4.90 20.39
C ARG A 16 12.70 4.93 20.49
N ILE A 17 12.11 4.15 21.38
CA ILE A 17 10.64 3.97 21.44
C ILE A 17 9.90 5.31 21.60
N PRO A 18 10.29 6.23 22.52
CA PRO A 18 9.58 7.51 22.66
C PRO A 18 9.58 8.34 21.39
N THR A 19 10.72 8.41 20.69
CA THR A 19 10.86 9.15 19.43
C THR A 19 9.99 8.52 18.33
N LEU A 20 10.05 7.21 18.18
CA LEU A 20 9.24 6.49 17.18
C LEU A 20 7.74 6.67 17.43
N THR A 21 7.31 6.60 18.69
CA THR A 21 5.91 6.85 19.07
C THR A 21 5.49 8.28 18.75
N SER A 22 6.33 9.26 19.04
CA SER A 22 6.05 10.65 18.72
C SER A 22 5.88 10.88 17.22
N GLU A 23 6.81 10.39 16.40
CA GLU A 23 6.75 10.52 14.93
C GLU A 23 5.55 9.77 14.34
N PHE A 24 5.25 8.58 14.83
CA PHE A 24 4.05 7.83 14.46
C PHE A 24 2.76 8.62 14.75
N CYS A 25 2.65 9.22 15.94
CA CYS A 25 1.49 10.06 16.30
C CYS A 25 1.36 11.28 15.39
N LYS A 26 2.48 11.94 15.04
CA LYS A 26 2.47 13.05 14.07
C LYS A 26 1.96 12.60 12.70
N ALA A 27 2.40 11.45 12.22
CA ALA A 27 1.95 10.88 10.95
C ALA A 27 0.46 10.53 10.96
N LYS A 28 -0.04 9.92 12.04
CA LYS A 28 -1.46 9.65 12.21
C LYS A 28 -2.30 10.93 12.21
N ASN A 29 -1.84 11.96 12.90
CA ASN A 29 -2.49 13.27 12.91
C ASN A 29 -2.48 13.92 11.51
N LEU A 30 -1.38 13.78 10.74
CA LEU A 30 -1.31 14.28 9.37
C LEU A 30 -2.37 13.60 8.49
N ILE A 31 -2.48 12.27 8.55
CA ILE A 31 -3.51 11.52 7.81
C ILE A 31 -4.91 11.99 8.23
N LYS A 32 -5.17 12.11 9.54
CA LYS A 32 -6.46 12.55 10.07
C LYS A 32 -6.87 13.94 9.57
N ASN A 33 -5.93 14.87 9.50
CA ASN A 33 -6.21 16.25 9.12
C ASN A 33 -6.49 16.41 7.62
N PHE A 34 -5.84 15.63 6.77
CA PHE A 34 -5.92 15.78 5.32
C PHE A 34 -6.78 14.70 4.65
N LEU A 35 -6.89 13.52 5.25
CA LEU A 35 -7.66 12.36 4.76
C LEU A 35 -8.51 11.76 5.89
N PRO A 36 -9.50 12.48 6.43
CA PRO A 36 -10.24 12.06 7.62
C PRO A 36 -10.96 10.72 7.42
N GLN A 37 -11.54 10.45 6.24
CA GLN A 37 -12.21 9.19 5.93
C GLN A 37 -11.22 8.01 5.88
N THR A 38 -10.03 8.22 5.30
CA THR A 38 -8.96 7.22 5.29
C THR A 38 -8.47 6.96 6.72
N SER A 39 -8.30 8.02 7.54
CA SER A 39 -7.93 7.87 8.94
C SER A 39 -8.94 7.01 9.72
N GLU A 40 -10.24 7.27 9.53
CA GLU A 40 -11.28 6.49 10.17
C GLU A 40 -11.25 5.01 9.73
N SER A 41 -11.03 4.76 8.44
CA SER A 41 -10.89 3.39 7.90
C SER A 41 -9.66 2.68 8.44
N ILE A 42 -8.53 3.39 8.57
CA ILE A 42 -7.31 2.87 9.21
C ILE A 42 -7.61 2.49 10.67
N ASP A 43 -8.28 3.35 11.43
CA ASP A 43 -8.57 3.10 12.85
C ASP A 43 -9.56 1.94 13.06
N LYS A 44 -10.44 1.67 12.08
CA LYS A 44 -11.35 0.52 12.08
C LYS A 44 -10.68 -0.79 11.70
N LEU A 45 -9.74 -0.78 10.77
CA LEU A 45 -9.13 -1.99 10.24
C LEU A 45 -7.82 -2.36 10.95
N ILE A 46 -6.98 -1.38 11.29
CA ILE A 46 -5.64 -1.63 11.84
C ILE A 46 -5.65 -1.48 13.36
N PHE A 47 -5.50 -2.59 14.04
CA PHE A 47 -5.49 -2.66 15.51
C PHE A 47 -4.08 -2.87 16.09
N SER A 48 -3.07 -3.17 15.25
CA SER A 48 -1.70 -3.43 15.74
C SER A 48 -0.64 -2.84 14.82
N TYR A 49 0.30 -2.12 15.43
CA TYR A 49 1.50 -1.59 14.76
C TYR A 49 2.73 -2.17 15.43
N LEU A 50 3.58 -2.81 14.65
CA LEU A 50 4.84 -3.37 15.11
C LEU A 50 6.00 -2.58 14.52
N PHE A 51 6.89 -2.07 15.35
CA PHE A 51 8.14 -1.49 14.89
C PHE A 51 9.24 -2.54 14.95
N ALA A 52 9.93 -2.75 13.83
CA ALA A 52 10.96 -3.78 13.73
C ALA A 52 12.12 -3.29 12.87
N ASN A 53 13.33 -3.59 13.28
CA ASN A 53 14.53 -3.31 12.50
C ASN A 53 14.81 -4.49 11.55
N ARG A 54 14.45 -4.35 10.26
CA ARG A 54 14.65 -5.38 9.24
C ARG A 54 15.24 -4.79 7.98
N SER A 55 16.51 -5.07 7.71
CA SER A 55 17.20 -4.55 6.52
C SER A 55 16.48 -4.93 5.21
N GLY A 56 16.46 -4.00 4.26
CA GLY A 56 15.87 -4.19 2.92
C GLY A 56 14.37 -4.03 2.81
N TYR A 57 13.68 -3.65 3.89
CA TYR A 57 12.24 -3.42 3.92
C TYR A 57 11.91 -2.17 4.74
N GLU A 58 10.97 -1.37 4.28
CA GLU A 58 10.46 -0.20 4.99
C GLU A 58 9.25 -0.52 5.87
N GLY A 59 8.48 -1.53 5.49
CA GLY A 59 7.32 -2.00 6.21
C GLY A 59 6.73 -3.24 5.57
N GLY A 60 5.60 -3.69 6.05
CA GLY A 60 4.86 -4.80 5.47
C GLY A 60 3.59 -5.15 6.21
N SER A 61 2.73 -5.83 5.47
CA SER A 61 1.54 -6.51 5.95
C SER A 61 1.43 -7.88 5.28
N VAL A 62 0.70 -8.78 5.89
CA VAL A 62 0.52 -10.14 5.35
C VAL A 62 -0.94 -10.57 5.49
N SER A 63 -1.45 -11.28 4.49
CA SER A 63 -2.84 -11.74 4.43
C SER A 63 -3.25 -12.63 5.61
N SER A 64 -2.30 -13.36 6.21
CA SER A 64 -2.54 -14.21 7.39
C SER A 64 -2.66 -13.43 8.71
N ARG A 65 -2.48 -12.12 8.72
CA ARG A 65 -2.52 -11.23 9.88
C ARG A 65 -3.15 -9.88 9.50
N ILE A 66 -4.35 -9.91 8.93
CA ILE A 66 -5.12 -8.70 8.60
C ILE A 66 -5.31 -7.86 9.88
N GLY A 67 -5.15 -6.56 9.76
CA GLY A 67 -5.23 -5.62 10.87
C GLY A 67 -3.90 -5.37 11.59
N MET A 68 -2.81 -6.01 11.15
CA MET A 68 -1.47 -5.76 11.65
C MET A 68 -0.59 -5.14 10.56
N ILE A 69 0.11 -4.08 10.92
CA ILE A 69 1.14 -3.44 10.12
C ILE A 69 2.46 -3.50 10.87
N TRP A 70 3.56 -3.86 10.20
CA TRP A 70 4.88 -3.64 10.73
C TRP A 70 5.61 -2.56 9.92
N LEU A 71 6.39 -1.73 10.60
CA LEU A 71 7.16 -0.64 10.03
C LEU A 71 8.62 -0.74 10.48
N ASN A 72 9.53 -0.37 9.60
CA ASN A 72 10.97 -0.33 9.85
C ASN A 72 11.51 1.11 9.70
N PRO A 73 11.11 2.02 10.59
CA PRO A 73 11.49 3.41 10.47
C PRO A 73 12.97 3.63 10.71
N THR A 74 13.61 4.37 9.80
CA THR A 74 14.95 4.89 9.99
C THR A 74 14.90 6.30 10.60
N GLU A 75 16.03 6.80 11.08
CA GLU A 75 16.13 8.16 11.63
C GLU A 75 15.86 9.27 10.59
N THR A 76 15.98 8.91 9.31
CA THR A 76 15.74 9.83 8.19
C THR A 76 14.29 9.92 7.74
N TRP A 77 13.39 9.13 8.33
CA TRP A 77 11.99 9.18 7.96
C TRP A 77 11.35 10.51 8.39
N SER A 78 10.88 11.27 7.42
CA SER A 78 10.03 12.42 7.66
C SER A 78 8.62 12.00 8.09
N THR A 79 7.87 12.88 8.72
CA THR A 79 6.45 12.66 9.07
C THR A 79 5.62 12.26 7.84
N TYR A 80 5.94 12.79 6.66
CA TYR A 80 5.28 12.41 5.39
C TYR A 80 5.58 10.96 5.00
N LEU A 81 6.82 10.51 5.15
CA LEU A 81 7.20 9.13 4.83
C LEU A 81 6.59 8.13 5.82
N TRP A 82 6.48 8.50 7.10
CA TRP A 82 5.72 7.73 8.07
C TRP A 82 4.25 7.58 7.66
N ALA A 83 3.59 8.68 7.28
CA ALA A 83 2.20 8.68 6.84
C ALA A 83 2.01 7.90 5.54
N GLU A 84 2.91 8.06 4.56
CA GLU A 84 2.93 7.29 3.32
C GLU A 84 2.96 5.78 3.61
N ASN A 85 3.86 5.32 4.48
CA ASN A 85 3.97 3.89 4.81
C ASN A 85 2.74 3.37 5.57
N ILE A 86 2.14 4.15 6.46
CA ILE A 86 0.89 3.77 7.13
C ILE A 86 -0.24 3.59 6.11
N VAL A 87 -0.41 4.55 5.19
CA VAL A 87 -1.42 4.47 4.12
C VAL A 87 -1.14 3.29 3.19
N HIS A 88 0.12 3.09 2.81
CA HIS A 88 0.58 1.98 1.98
C HIS A 88 0.15 0.63 2.55
N GLU A 89 0.51 0.37 3.79
CA GLU A 89 0.25 -0.92 4.43
C GLU A 89 -1.24 -1.09 4.80
N PHE A 90 -1.94 0.01 5.07
CA PHE A 90 -3.40 -0.01 5.24
C PHE A 90 -4.09 -0.50 3.95
N ILE A 91 -3.70 0.01 2.77
CA ILE A 91 -4.31 -0.39 1.50
C ILE A 91 -4.05 -1.88 1.23
N HIS A 92 -2.86 -2.39 1.55
CA HIS A 92 -2.61 -3.84 1.48
C HIS A 92 -3.55 -4.64 2.37
N ASN A 93 -3.76 -4.20 3.63
CA ASN A 93 -4.69 -4.86 4.55
C ASN A 93 -6.14 -4.81 4.03
N ALA A 94 -6.58 -3.67 3.49
CA ALA A 94 -7.92 -3.52 2.92
C ALA A 94 -8.12 -4.48 1.73
N LEU A 95 -7.14 -4.60 0.84
CA LEU A 95 -7.19 -5.53 -0.30
C LEU A 95 -7.13 -7.01 0.13
N PHE A 96 -6.37 -7.35 1.17
CA PHE A 96 -6.41 -8.70 1.73
C PHE A 96 -7.78 -9.04 2.32
N LEU A 97 -8.42 -8.08 3.01
CA LEU A 97 -9.77 -8.26 3.54
C LEU A 97 -10.78 -8.40 2.38
N GLU A 98 -10.66 -7.57 1.35
CA GLU A 98 -11.49 -7.61 0.15
C GLU A 98 -11.39 -8.96 -0.56
N ASP A 99 -10.16 -9.46 -0.75
CA ASP A 99 -9.92 -10.78 -1.36
C ASP A 99 -10.50 -11.91 -0.51
N MET A 100 -10.36 -11.83 0.81
CA MET A 100 -10.91 -12.83 1.75
C MET A 100 -12.45 -12.89 1.69
N ILE A 101 -13.13 -11.76 1.53
CA ILE A 101 -14.59 -11.69 1.53
C ILE A 101 -15.17 -12.01 0.14
N HIS A 102 -14.55 -11.48 -0.91
CA HIS A 102 -15.10 -11.48 -2.28
C HIS A 102 -14.29 -12.29 -3.27
N GLN A 103 -13.23 -12.96 -2.81
CA GLN A 103 -12.37 -13.79 -3.67
C GLN A 103 -11.93 -13.05 -4.94
N VAL A 104 -11.24 -11.92 -4.76
CA VAL A 104 -10.72 -11.10 -5.87
C VAL A 104 -9.85 -11.94 -6.81
N PHE A 105 -9.00 -12.79 -6.23
CA PHE A 105 -8.12 -13.72 -6.93
C PHE A 105 -8.60 -15.17 -6.77
N PRO A 106 -9.37 -15.71 -7.73
CA PRO A 106 -9.93 -17.06 -7.64
C PRO A 106 -8.89 -18.17 -7.84
N PHE A 107 -7.67 -17.83 -8.23
CA PHE A 107 -6.57 -18.77 -8.48
C PHE A 107 -5.48 -18.62 -7.41
N GLY A 108 -4.71 -19.71 -7.21
CA GLY A 108 -3.60 -19.72 -6.27
C GLY A 108 -2.42 -18.81 -6.67
N ALA A 109 -1.53 -18.56 -5.71
CA ALA A 109 -0.36 -17.72 -5.92
C ALA A 109 0.61 -18.24 -7.00
N ASP A 110 0.63 -19.55 -7.25
CA ASP A 110 1.36 -20.21 -8.32
C ASP A 110 0.89 -19.74 -9.70
N ILE A 111 -0.42 -19.74 -9.96
CA ILE A 111 -1.02 -19.25 -11.20
C ILE A 111 -0.74 -17.74 -11.38
N MET A 112 -0.85 -16.97 -10.30
CA MET A 112 -0.55 -15.53 -10.33
C MET A 112 0.92 -15.22 -10.62
N ALA A 113 1.82 -16.18 -10.38
CA ALA A 113 3.26 -16.05 -10.61
C ALA A 113 3.73 -16.64 -11.97
N GLU A 114 2.85 -17.27 -12.74
CA GLU A 114 3.18 -17.73 -14.09
C GLU A 114 3.60 -16.58 -15.00
N GLU A 115 4.51 -16.85 -15.94
CA GLU A 115 5.04 -15.83 -16.87
C GLU A 115 3.91 -15.08 -17.63
N SER A 116 2.85 -15.79 -18.01
CA SER A 116 1.66 -15.23 -18.66
C SER A 116 0.87 -14.25 -17.77
N ALA A 117 0.93 -14.44 -16.45
CA ALA A 117 0.24 -13.64 -15.45
C ALA A 117 1.08 -12.48 -14.90
N LEU A 118 2.39 -12.44 -15.15
CA LEU A 118 3.23 -11.37 -14.67
C LEU A 118 2.83 -10.02 -15.28
N ARG A 119 2.74 -9.00 -14.43
CA ARG A 119 2.41 -7.62 -14.80
C ARG A 119 3.40 -6.63 -14.21
N ILE A 120 3.51 -5.46 -14.82
CA ILE A 120 4.39 -4.40 -14.34
C ILE A 120 3.83 -3.84 -13.02
N SER A 121 4.66 -3.81 -11.99
CA SER A 121 4.31 -3.18 -10.71
C SER A 121 4.49 -1.67 -10.80
N ALA A 122 3.49 -0.89 -10.41
CA ALA A 122 3.56 0.58 -10.37
C ALA A 122 4.68 1.08 -9.43
N ILE A 123 4.92 0.38 -8.32
CA ILE A 123 5.92 0.76 -7.32
C ILE A 123 7.31 0.25 -7.69
N ARG A 124 7.44 -1.04 -7.99
CA ARG A 124 8.75 -1.68 -8.25
C ARG A 124 9.23 -1.50 -9.69
N LYS A 125 8.34 -1.12 -10.62
CA LYS A 125 8.63 -0.92 -12.06
C LYS A 125 9.22 -2.16 -12.74
N THR A 126 8.96 -3.34 -12.18
CA THR A 126 9.39 -4.65 -12.68
C THR A 126 8.19 -5.58 -12.78
N ARG A 127 8.29 -6.63 -13.60
CA ARG A 127 7.24 -7.65 -13.73
C ARG A 127 7.17 -8.49 -12.45
N ARG A 128 5.96 -8.64 -11.95
CA ARG A 128 5.64 -9.39 -10.72
C ARG A 128 4.35 -10.17 -10.92
N GLY A 129 4.03 -11.07 -10.01
CA GLY A 129 2.74 -11.75 -9.99
C GLY A 129 1.57 -10.77 -10.10
N TYR A 130 0.51 -11.19 -10.77
CA TYR A 130 -0.65 -10.34 -11.05
C TYR A 130 -1.21 -9.69 -9.78
N ASP A 131 -1.41 -10.48 -8.72
CA ASP A 131 -1.85 -10.05 -7.40
C ASP A 131 -0.99 -8.90 -6.84
N LYS A 132 0.33 -9.05 -6.92
CA LYS A 132 1.29 -8.07 -6.42
C LYS A 132 1.26 -6.77 -7.23
N SER A 133 1.07 -6.87 -8.54
CA SER A 133 0.95 -5.70 -9.42
C SER A 133 -0.39 -5.00 -9.22
N PHE A 134 -1.47 -5.75 -9.04
CA PHE A 134 -2.79 -5.22 -8.68
C PHE A 134 -2.74 -4.44 -7.36
N HIS A 135 -2.19 -5.05 -6.30
CA HIS A 135 -1.97 -4.35 -5.04
C HIS A 135 -1.14 -3.08 -5.21
N SER A 136 -0.05 -3.14 -5.98
CA SER A 136 0.83 -1.97 -6.19
C SER A 136 0.12 -0.82 -6.89
N ALA A 137 -0.86 -1.09 -7.76
CA ALA A 137 -1.63 -0.07 -8.43
C ALA A 137 -2.58 0.66 -7.45
N PHE A 138 -3.31 -0.07 -6.62
CA PHE A 138 -4.15 0.53 -5.57
C PHE A 138 -3.33 1.34 -4.56
N VAL A 139 -2.20 0.80 -4.13
CA VAL A 139 -1.28 1.51 -3.24
C VAL A 139 -0.78 2.80 -3.88
N SER A 140 -0.34 2.75 -5.14
CA SER A 140 0.12 3.95 -5.85
C SER A 140 -0.96 5.01 -5.96
N LEU A 141 -2.20 4.62 -6.29
CA LEU A 141 -3.33 5.56 -6.33
C LEU A 141 -3.59 6.19 -4.96
N GLY A 142 -3.59 5.40 -3.90
CA GLY A 142 -3.79 5.92 -2.54
C GLY A 142 -2.67 6.86 -2.09
N ILE A 143 -1.42 6.58 -2.45
CA ILE A 143 -0.28 7.46 -2.17
C ILE A 143 -0.37 8.76 -2.98
N ILE A 144 -0.79 8.71 -4.25
CA ILE A 144 -1.02 9.90 -5.07
C ILE A 144 -2.08 10.78 -4.41
N ASN A 145 -3.22 10.21 -4.02
CA ASN A 145 -4.29 10.94 -3.34
C ASN A 145 -3.80 11.57 -2.01
N PHE A 146 -2.98 10.84 -1.25
CA PHE A 146 -2.37 11.38 -0.05
C PHE A 146 -1.49 12.59 -0.34
N TYR A 147 -0.60 12.51 -1.32
CA TYR A 147 0.28 13.63 -1.65
C TYR A 147 -0.44 14.83 -2.25
N GLN A 148 -1.49 14.61 -3.04
CA GLN A 148 -2.37 15.68 -3.50
C GLN A 148 -3.06 16.37 -2.32
N ALA A 149 -3.64 15.61 -1.40
CA ALA A 149 -4.35 16.16 -0.24
C ALA A 149 -3.45 17.02 0.65
N ILE A 150 -2.17 16.68 0.80
CA ILE A 150 -1.22 17.46 1.59
C ILE A 150 -0.47 18.54 0.78
N GLY A 151 -0.89 18.81 -0.46
CA GLY A 151 -0.31 19.85 -1.30
C GLY A 151 1.11 19.56 -1.82
N LYS A 152 1.49 18.29 -1.96
CA LYS A 152 2.81 17.86 -2.48
C LYS A 152 2.68 17.23 -3.88
N ALA A 153 2.16 18.00 -4.83
CA ALA A 153 1.88 17.57 -6.19
C ALA A 153 3.09 16.93 -6.91
N GLU A 154 4.29 17.49 -6.74
CA GLU A 154 5.53 16.97 -7.35
C GLU A 154 5.78 15.49 -7.02
N ARG A 155 5.41 15.04 -5.82
CA ARG A 155 5.56 13.62 -5.42
C ARG A 155 4.49 12.76 -6.10
N ALA A 156 3.26 13.25 -6.23
CA ALA A 156 2.18 12.59 -6.92
C ALA A 156 2.47 12.42 -8.42
N GLU A 157 3.01 13.45 -9.07
CA GLU A 157 3.40 13.44 -10.49
C GLU A 157 4.43 12.34 -10.83
N LYS A 158 5.37 12.08 -9.94
CA LYS A 158 6.36 11.00 -10.12
C LYS A 158 5.77 9.59 -10.09
N LEU A 159 4.57 9.44 -9.53
CA LEU A 159 3.88 8.15 -9.37
C LEU A 159 2.83 7.89 -10.45
N ILE A 160 2.29 8.93 -11.11
CA ILE A 160 1.15 8.76 -12.00
C ILE A 160 1.50 7.97 -13.27
N VAL A 161 2.63 8.25 -13.92
CA VAL A 161 3.02 7.53 -15.15
C VAL A 161 3.24 6.04 -14.90
N PRO A 162 4.00 5.61 -13.86
CA PRO A 162 4.08 4.19 -13.52
C PRO A 162 2.73 3.56 -13.18
N LEU A 163 1.81 4.29 -12.54
CA LEU A 163 0.48 3.80 -12.22
C LEU A 163 -0.34 3.55 -13.50
N VAL A 164 -0.39 4.51 -14.42
CA VAL A 164 -1.10 4.37 -15.71
C VAL A 164 -0.60 3.13 -16.46
N HIS A 165 0.71 2.98 -16.62
CA HIS A 165 1.29 1.81 -17.29
C HIS A 165 0.95 0.49 -16.59
N CYS A 166 0.93 0.48 -15.26
CA CYS A 166 0.55 -0.71 -14.48
C CYS A 166 -0.92 -1.08 -14.72
N VAL A 167 -1.83 -0.10 -14.67
CA VAL A 167 -3.27 -0.32 -14.88
C VAL A 167 -3.55 -0.80 -16.30
N GLU A 168 -2.93 -0.20 -17.32
CA GLU A 168 -3.04 -0.65 -18.70
C GLU A 168 -2.55 -2.10 -18.87
N ASP A 169 -1.46 -2.48 -18.21
CA ASP A 169 -0.92 -3.84 -18.28
C ASP A 169 -1.81 -4.86 -17.55
N LEU A 170 -2.42 -4.46 -16.43
CA LEU A 170 -3.39 -5.30 -15.69
C LEU A 170 -4.65 -5.58 -16.53
N THR A 171 -5.17 -4.59 -17.26
CA THR A 171 -6.38 -4.75 -18.08
C THR A 171 -6.19 -5.71 -19.27
N ARG A 172 -4.95 -5.94 -19.72
CA ARG A 172 -4.66 -6.89 -20.81
C ARG A 172 -4.87 -8.37 -20.45
N ASN A 173 -4.94 -8.71 -19.16
CA ASN A 173 -5.12 -10.10 -18.71
C ASN A 173 -5.99 -10.22 -17.44
N GLU A 174 -7.15 -9.61 -17.47
CA GLU A 174 -8.11 -9.64 -16.37
C GLU A 174 -8.72 -11.03 -16.08
N ARG A 175 -8.39 -12.03 -16.91
CA ARG A 175 -8.92 -13.41 -16.78
C ARG A 175 -8.56 -14.07 -15.46
N VAL A 176 -7.48 -13.62 -14.82
CA VAL A 176 -7.04 -14.10 -13.51
C VAL A 176 -7.85 -13.51 -12.34
N LEU A 177 -8.78 -12.59 -12.63
CA LEU A 177 -9.65 -11.96 -11.66
C LEU A 177 -11.06 -12.60 -11.65
N SER A 178 -11.68 -12.61 -10.49
CA SER A 178 -13.12 -12.86 -10.35
C SER A 178 -13.95 -11.75 -11.00
N ALA A 179 -15.26 -11.89 -11.05
CA ALA A 179 -16.15 -10.82 -11.49
C ALA A 179 -15.98 -9.56 -10.59
N HIS A 180 -15.86 -9.76 -9.28
CA HIS A 180 -15.62 -8.68 -8.33
C HIS A 180 -14.24 -8.03 -8.52
N GLY A 181 -13.19 -8.83 -8.73
CA GLY A 181 -11.86 -8.32 -9.02
C GLY A 181 -11.80 -7.48 -10.29
N ARG A 182 -12.54 -7.87 -11.34
CA ARG A 182 -12.67 -7.07 -12.57
C ARG A 182 -13.39 -5.74 -12.33
N ALA A 183 -14.45 -5.75 -11.51
CA ALA A 183 -15.15 -4.51 -11.15
C ALA A 183 -14.21 -3.54 -10.41
N LEU A 184 -13.40 -4.04 -9.47
CA LEU A 184 -12.38 -3.23 -8.80
C LEU A 184 -11.31 -2.69 -9.77
N LEU A 185 -10.90 -3.49 -10.77
CA LEU A 185 -9.95 -3.03 -11.78
C LEU A 185 -10.52 -1.90 -12.66
N VAL A 186 -11.79 -2.00 -13.03
CA VAL A 186 -12.48 -0.93 -13.77
C VAL A 186 -12.53 0.36 -12.94
N GLU A 187 -12.94 0.27 -11.68
CA GLU A 187 -12.96 1.41 -10.76
C GLU A 187 -11.56 2.04 -10.58
N LEU A 188 -10.53 1.20 -10.45
CA LEU A 188 -9.14 1.65 -10.37
C LEU A 188 -8.72 2.40 -11.63
N ALA A 189 -9.08 1.88 -12.82
CA ALA A 189 -8.76 2.52 -14.09
C ALA A 189 -9.43 3.89 -14.23
N GLU A 190 -10.71 4.00 -13.92
CA GLU A 190 -11.47 5.26 -13.92
C GLU A 190 -10.86 6.30 -12.96
N LYS A 191 -10.55 5.89 -11.73
CA LYS A 191 -9.90 6.77 -10.75
C LYS A 191 -8.50 7.21 -11.20
N THR A 192 -7.74 6.31 -11.84
CA THR A 192 -6.41 6.61 -12.37
C THR A 192 -6.48 7.67 -13.47
N ILE A 193 -7.44 7.56 -14.39
CA ILE A 193 -7.66 8.55 -15.46
C ILE A 193 -8.00 9.91 -14.85
N ASN A 194 -8.95 9.95 -13.90
CA ASN A 194 -9.37 11.19 -13.26
C ASN A 194 -8.22 11.91 -12.56
N VAL A 195 -7.39 11.16 -11.82
CA VAL A 195 -6.22 11.73 -11.12
C VAL A 195 -5.15 12.20 -12.10
N ALA A 196 -4.93 11.47 -13.20
CA ALA A 196 -3.99 11.88 -14.24
C ALA A 196 -4.40 13.22 -14.89
N GLN A 197 -5.69 13.41 -15.18
CA GLN A 197 -6.24 14.66 -15.71
C GLN A 197 -6.06 15.82 -14.73
N GLN A 198 -6.41 15.62 -13.46
CA GLN A 198 -6.25 16.64 -12.42
C GLN A 198 -4.80 17.12 -12.28
N LEU A 199 -3.83 16.19 -12.34
CA LEU A 199 -2.42 16.55 -12.25
C LEU A 199 -1.93 17.34 -13.49
N GLN A 200 -2.49 17.08 -14.67
CA GLN A 200 -2.17 17.85 -15.87
C GLN A 200 -2.73 19.27 -15.84
N GLU A 201 -3.91 19.47 -15.24
CA GLU A 201 -4.53 20.80 -15.12
C GLU A 201 -3.86 21.71 -14.09
N THR A 202 -3.10 21.13 -13.16
CA THR A 202 -2.42 21.85 -12.06
C THR A 202 -0.92 22.10 -12.32
N ALA A 203 -0.36 21.52 -13.39
CA ALA A 203 1.04 21.66 -13.79
C ALA A 203 1.25 22.82 -14.75
#